data_7af06aff0006a9fde3fbfc2413533ce1
#
_entry.id   7af06aff0006a9fde3fbfc2413533ce1
#
_cell.length_a   1.000
_cell.length_b   1.000
_cell.length_c   1.000
_cell.angle_alpha   90.00
_cell.angle_beta   90.00
_cell.angle_gamma   90.00
#
_symmetry.space_group_name_H-M   'P 1'
#
loop_
_entity.id
_entity.type
_entity.pdbx_description
1 polymer ?
#
loop_
_entity_poly.entity_id
_entity_poly.type
_entity_poly.pdbx_seq_one_letter_code
_entity_poly.pdbx_strand_id
1 'polypeptide(L)'
;MADSARVLGPGCGPLKAPLVFVGEAPGRLGADGSHLPFHGDKSGHNFERLIEQVGISRYEVFVTNAVLCNPKDERGNNATPSPAEIANCAPFLRETLELVDPAVVVTLGAVALKACSLLEPHSLSLREHVRTANVWMKRTLIPAYHPGQRAMIHRSFANQLSDYQYVAETLRRQRQPKRKVSSSKPRPDAAKLGIVARRILEGKAEGLSYFALHKLCFLAELASLEANGERMTNAYVVRQKDGPYFVDLHAAKLPQLIEGVQLRSEGGKLMLALPSQLALEDEAALTAPALSLSDRATVDSVLEKYGHLSDAELKRTVYLSHVMRDLLRQERATGANLYNAAVLPFKSQT
;
A
#
# COMPACT_ATOMS: atom_id res chain seq x y z
N MET A 1 -34.78 -10.82 4.79
CA MET A 1 -34.33 -9.93 5.90
C MET A 1 -35.44 -9.55 6.88
N ALA A 2 -36.68 -10.01 6.72
CA ALA A 2 -37.81 -9.62 7.59
C ALA A 2 -37.58 -9.91 9.08
N ASP A 3 -36.79 -10.95 9.41
CA ASP A 3 -36.53 -11.42 10.78
C ASP A 3 -35.13 -11.03 11.29
N SER A 4 -34.43 -10.10 10.67
CA SER A 4 -33.12 -9.63 11.09
C SER A 4 -33.21 -8.17 11.57
N ALA A 5 -32.69 -7.91 12.77
CA ALA A 5 -32.63 -6.55 13.28
C ALA A 5 -31.52 -5.74 12.59
N ARG A 6 -31.75 -4.43 12.49
CA ARG A 6 -30.73 -3.52 11.99
C ARG A 6 -29.63 -3.32 13.05
N VAL A 7 -28.41 -3.66 12.69
CA VAL A 7 -27.24 -3.49 13.56
C VAL A 7 -26.60 -2.12 13.31
N LEU A 8 -27.18 -1.08 13.92
CA LEU A 8 -26.69 0.29 13.94
C LEU A 8 -27.16 0.98 15.22
N GLY A 9 -26.25 1.50 16.02
CA GLY A 9 -26.56 2.14 17.28
C GLY A 9 -25.32 2.36 18.18
N PRO A 10 -25.53 2.64 19.48
CA PRO A 10 -24.44 2.95 20.42
C PRO A 10 -23.34 1.87 20.51
N GLY A 11 -23.69 0.61 20.26
CA GLY A 11 -22.73 -0.51 20.23
C GLY A 11 -21.75 -0.49 19.06
N CYS A 12 -22.00 0.34 18.04
CA CYS A 12 -21.07 0.51 16.92
C CYS A 12 -19.81 1.27 17.32
N GLY A 13 -19.88 2.17 18.28
CA GLY A 13 -18.74 2.97 18.77
C GLY A 13 -19.06 4.47 18.92
N PRO A 14 -18.07 5.28 19.29
CA PRO A 14 -18.28 6.71 19.52
C PRO A 14 -18.42 7.48 18.18
N LEU A 15 -19.29 8.48 18.15
CA LEU A 15 -19.52 9.34 16.97
C LEU A 15 -18.31 10.20 16.58
N LYS A 16 -17.31 10.34 17.45
CA LYS A 16 -16.04 11.05 17.14
C LYS A 16 -14.88 10.08 16.95
N ALA A 17 -15.17 8.86 16.49
CA ALA A 17 -14.13 7.87 16.22
C ALA A 17 -13.24 8.33 15.05
N PRO A 18 -11.91 8.39 15.21
CA PRO A 18 -11.02 8.76 14.12
C PRO A 18 -10.82 7.64 13.09
N LEU A 19 -11.30 6.44 13.41
CA LEU A 19 -11.19 5.23 12.61
C LEU A 19 -12.55 4.51 12.54
N VAL A 20 -12.99 4.25 11.31
CA VAL A 20 -14.17 3.43 11.04
C VAL A 20 -13.77 2.14 10.34
N PHE A 21 -14.26 1.02 10.84
CA PHE A 21 -14.23 -0.27 10.13
C PHE A 21 -15.60 -0.54 9.50
N VAL A 22 -15.59 -0.90 8.22
CA VAL A 22 -16.79 -1.27 7.47
C VAL A 22 -16.69 -2.76 7.11
N GLY A 23 -17.54 -3.58 7.69
CA GLY A 23 -17.69 -5.00 7.37
C GLY A 23 -18.68 -5.24 6.23
N GLU A 24 -18.99 -6.50 5.96
CA GLU A 24 -19.95 -6.92 4.93
C GLU A 24 -21.40 -6.79 5.43
N ALA A 25 -21.77 -7.59 6.42
CA ALA A 25 -23.09 -7.66 7.01
C ALA A 25 -23.02 -8.30 8.42
N PRO A 26 -24.05 -8.12 9.27
CA PRO A 26 -24.14 -8.85 10.55
C PRO A 26 -24.18 -10.37 10.34
N GLY A 27 -23.36 -11.11 11.06
CA GLY A 27 -23.35 -12.57 11.03
C GLY A 27 -24.43 -13.16 11.94
N ARG A 28 -25.10 -14.24 11.48
CA ARG A 28 -26.19 -14.93 12.19
C ARG A 28 -25.84 -15.36 13.62
N LEU A 29 -24.62 -15.88 13.81
CA LEU A 29 -24.15 -16.41 15.09
C LEU A 29 -23.47 -15.34 15.97
N GLY A 30 -23.44 -14.09 15.52
CA GLY A 30 -22.76 -12.99 16.19
C GLY A 30 -23.61 -11.73 16.23
N ALA A 31 -23.31 -10.79 15.35
CA ALA A 31 -23.89 -9.45 15.36
C ALA A 31 -25.41 -9.41 15.16
N ASP A 32 -26.04 -10.36 14.47
CA ASP A 32 -27.50 -10.44 14.28
C ASP A 32 -28.22 -10.69 15.61
N GLY A 33 -27.61 -11.49 16.51
CA GLY A 33 -28.16 -11.75 17.83
C GLY A 33 -27.71 -10.75 18.92
N SER A 34 -26.46 -10.31 18.87
CA SER A 34 -25.89 -9.42 19.91
C SER A 34 -26.16 -7.94 19.65
N HIS A 35 -26.55 -7.56 18.45
CA HIS A 35 -26.65 -6.16 17.96
C HIS A 35 -25.34 -5.38 18.03
N LEU A 36 -24.20 -6.06 18.19
CA LEU A 36 -22.85 -5.49 18.21
C LEU A 36 -22.06 -5.96 17.00
N PRO A 37 -21.57 -5.05 16.13
CA PRO A 37 -20.77 -5.45 14.97
C PRO A 37 -19.49 -6.18 15.42
N PHE A 38 -19.14 -7.27 14.71
CA PHE A 38 -17.98 -8.11 15.01
C PHE A 38 -17.93 -8.61 16.45
N HIS A 39 -19.04 -9.15 16.95
CA HIS A 39 -19.14 -9.67 18.30
C HIS A 39 -19.85 -11.03 18.31
N GLY A 40 -19.40 -11.94 19.20
CA GLY A 40 -20.06 -13.20 19.49
C GLY A 40 -19.79 -14.38 18.56
N ASP A 41 -19.04 -14.16 17.46
CA ASP A 41 -18.63 -15.22 16.55
C ASP A 41 -17.10 -15.23 16.33
N LYS A 42 -16.61 -16.22 15.55
CA LYS A 42 -15.17 -16.38 15.26
C LYS A 42 -14.57 -15.18 14.53
N SER A 43 -15.34 -14.51 13.68
CA SER A 43 -14.88 -13.30 12.96
C SER A 43 -14.73 -12.13 13.93
N GLY A 44 -15.67 -12.00 14.87
CA GLY A 44 -15.62 -11.01 15.95
C GLY A 44 -14.39 -11.22 16.85
N HIS A 45 -14.16 -12.45 17.32
CA HIS A 45 -12.97 -12.76 18.13
C HIS A 45 -11.66 -12.46 17.39
N ASN A 46 -11.57 -12.78 16.11
CA ASN A 46 -10.38 -12.46 15.32
C ASN A 46 -10.21 -10.96 15.14
N PHE A 47 -11.30 -10.23 14.89
CA PHE A 47 -11.28 -8.77 14.79
C PHE A 47 -10.77 -8.13 16.09
N GLU A 48 -11.34 -8.51 17.22
CA GLU A 48 -10.93 -8.00 18.54
C GLU A 48 -9.45 -8.29 18.83
N ARG A 49 -8.99 -9.51 18.59
CA ARG A 49 -7.58 -9.87 18.72
C ARG A 49 -6.66 -9.03 17.82
N LEU A 50 -7.07 -8.75 16.58
CA LEU A 50 -6.27 -7.97 15.63
C LEU A 50 -6.14 -6.52 16.09
N ILE A 51 -7.22 -5.86 16.50
CA ILE A 51 -7.17 -4.46 16.96
C ILE A 51 -6.41 -4.35 18.29
N GLU A 52 -6.59 -5.28 19.21
CA GLU A 52 -5.90 -5.32 20.51
C GLU A 52 -4.38 -5.46 20.31
N GLN A 53 -3.93 -6.41 19.49
CA GLN A 53 -2.51 -6.65 19.25
C GLN A 53 -1.77 -5.48 18.60
N VAL A 54 -2.49 -4.56 17.95
CA VAL A 54 -1.90 -3.35 17.37
C VAL A 54 -2.13 -2.10 18.24
N GLY A 55 -2.68 -2.28 19.43
CA GLY A 55 -2.93 -1.21 20.42
C GLY A 55 -4.06 -0.27 20.01
N ILE A 56 -5.05 -0.76 19.27
CA ILE A 56 -6.29 -0.03 18.96
C ILE A 56 -7.38 -0.51 19.91
N SER A 57 -7.98 0.43 20.67
CA SER A 57 -9.09 0.12 21.55
C SER A 57 -10.41 -0.02 20.79
N ARG A 58 -11.22 -1.03 21.12
CA ARG A 58 -12.59 -1.18 20.57
C ARG A 58 -13.46 0.05 20.87
N TYR A 59 -13.20 0.73 21.98
CA TYR A 59 -13.93 1.94 22.42
C TYR A 59 -13.52 3.22 21.70
N GLU A 60 -12.44 3.18 20.90
CA GLU A 60 -11.95 4.33 20.12
C GLU A 60 -12.29 4.24 18.64
N VAL A 61 -12.90 3.16 18.21
CA VAL A 61 -13.25 2.92 16.80
C VAL A 61 -14.75 2.79 16.62
N PHE A 62 -15.24 3.20 15.47
CA PHE A 62 -16.60 2.93 15.05
C PHE A 62 -16.61 1.75 14.08
N VAL A 63 -17.53 0.82 14.27
CA VAL A 63 -17.62 -0.39 13.44
C VAL A 63 -19.03 -0.48 12.87
N THR A 64 -19.14 -0.61 11.57
CA THR A 64 -20.41 -0.77 10.87
C THR A 64 -20.27 -1.79 9.74
N ASN A 65 -21.31 -1.96 8.94
CA ASN A 65 -21.31 -2.88 7.81
C ASN A 65 -21.86 -2.20 6.54
N ALA A 66 -21.52 -2.75 5.38
CA ALA A 66 -22.10 -2.36 4.08
C ALA A 66 -23.61 -2.59 4.05
N VAL A 67 -24.08 -3.68 4.69
CA VAL A 67 -25.50 -3.99 4.88
C VAL A 67 -25.79 -4.14 6.36
N LEU A 68 -26.81 -3.49 6.87
CA LEU A 68 -27.09 -3.39 8.30
C LEU A 68 -27.90 -4.54 8.87
N CYS A 69 -28.50 -5.38 8.03
CA CYS A 69 -29.25 -6.57 8.42
C CYS A 69 -28.55 -7.82 7.89
N ASN A 70 -28.77 -8.97 8.53
CA ASN A 70 -28.20 -10.24 8.08
C ASN A 70 -28.91 -10.75 6.80
N PRO A 71 -28.23 -10.84 5.65
CA PRO A 71 -28.75 -11.55 4.49
C PRO A 71 -28.76 -13.05 4.77
N LYS A 72 -29.89 -13.73 4.52
CA LYS A 72 -30.03 -15.17 4.75
C LYS A 72 -30.38 -15.89 3.45
N ASP A 73 -29.81 -17.08 3.25
CA ASP A 73 -30.23 -18.00 2.21
C ASP A 73 -31.55 -18.70 2.58
N GLU A 74 -32.08 -19.52 1.69
CA GLU A 74 -33.33 -20.28 1.90
C GLU A 74 -33.25 -21.24 3.11
N ARG A 75 -32.03 -21.61 3.54
CA ARG A 75 -31.77 -22.47 4.70
C ARG A 75 -31.51 -21.67 5.98
N GLY A 76 -31.65 -20.35 5.95
CA GLY A 76 -31.38 -19.47 7.08
C GLY A 76 -29.89 -19.25 7.41
N ASN A 77 -28.95 -19.63 6.54
CA ASN A 77 -27.54 -19.34 6.72
C ASN A 77 -27.20 -17.96 6.19
N ASN A 78 -26.02 -17.44 6.60
CA ASN A 78 -25.52 -16.19 6.06
C ASN A 78 -25.35 -16.29 4.54
N ALA A 79 -25.91 -15.35 3.82
CA ALA A 79 -25.72 -15.15 2.39
C ALA A 79 -24.83 -13.92 2.14
N THR A 80 -24.19 -13.85 0.98
CA THR A 80 -23.54 -12.65 0.52
C THR A 80 -24.61 -11.63 0.11
N PRO A 81 -24.52 -10.36 0.55
CA PRO A 81 -25.48 -9.34 0.17
C PRO A 81 -25.57 -9.16 -1.34
N SER A 82 -26.78 -9.09 -1.85
CA SER A 82 -27.04 -8.75 -3.25
C SER A 82 -26.66 -7.30 -3.57
N PRO A 83 -26.41 -6.96 -4.84
CA PRO A 83 -26.16 -5.57 -5.24
C PRO A 83 -27.28 -4.60 -4.83
N ALA A 84 -28.53 -5.04 -4.87
CA ALA A 84 -29.69 -4.24 -4.46
C ALA A 84 -29.68 -3.96 -2.94
N GLU A 85 -29.35 -4.94 -2.12
CA GLU A 85 -29.23 -4.77 -0.66
C GLU A 85 -28.10 -3.82 -0.29
N ILE A 86 -26.95 -3.91 -0.98
CA ILE A 86 -25.83 -2.98 -0.77
C ILE A 86 -26.26 -1.57 -1.18
N ALA A 87 -26.92 -1.40 -2.33
CA ALA A 87 -27.39 -0.11 -2.81
C ALA A 87 -28.44 0.51 -1.86
N ASN A 88 -29.36 -0.29 -1.33
CA ASN A 88 -30.38 0.16 -0.37
C ASN A 88 -29.77 0.60 0.97
N CYS A 89 -28.62 0.01 1.37
CA CYS A 89 -27.91 0.39 2.60
C CYS A 89 -26.88 1.50 2.40
N ALA A 90 -26.47 1.82 1.16
CA ALA A 90 -25.46 2.84 0.88
C ALA A 90 -25.79 4.23 1.45
N PRO A 91 -27.05 4.75 1.46
CA PRO A 91 -27.38 6.01 2.12
C PRO A 91 -27.06 6.02 3.62
N PHE A 92 -27.34 4.93 4.33
CA PHE A 92 -27.03 4.83 5.77
C PHE A 92 -25.52 4.78 6.04
N LEU A 93 -24.75 4.11 5.17
CA LEU A 93 -23.29 4.10 5.27
C LEU A 93 -22.73 5.51 5.03
N ARG A 94 -23.25 6.24 4.04
CA ARG A 94 -22.87 7.64 3.77
C ARG A 94 -23.13 8.52 4.99
N GLU A 95 -24.34 8.51 5.50
CA GLU A 95 -24.74 9.31 6.66
C GLU A 95 -23.89 8.96 7.90
N THR A 96 -23.64 7.67 8.13
CA THR A 96 -22.75 7.22 9.21
C THR A 96 -21.35 7.81 9.07
N LEU A 97 -20.76 7.77 7.88
CA LEU A 97 -19.42 8.32 7.64
C LEU A 97 -19.38 9.85 7.74
N GLU A 98 -20.46 10.53 7.38
CA GLU A 98 -20.58 11.98 7.52
C GLU A 98 -20.74 12.39 8.99
N LEU A 99 -21.53 11.64 9.79
CA LEU A 99 -21.73 11.90 11.22
C LEU A 99 -20.49 11.60 12.07
N VAL A 100 -19.82 10.49 11.78
CA VAL A 100 -18.60 10.08 12.52
C VAL A 100 -17.39 10.91 12.08
N ASP A 101 -17.33 11.30 10.82
CA ASP A 101 -16.25 12.04 10.17
C ASP A 101 -14.85 11.49 10.46
N PRO A 102 -14.61 10.19 10.20
CA PRO A 102 -13.33 9.57 10.54
C PRO A 102 -12.20 10.04 9.62
N ALA A 103 -10.99 10.11 10.16
CA ALA A 103 -9.79 10.34 9.36
C ALA A 103 -9.42 9.12 8.49
N VAL A 104 -9.70 7.90 9.00
CA VAL A 104 -9.39 6.63 8.32
C VAL A 104 -10.63 5.75 8.25
N VAL A 105 -10.87 5.19 7.08
CA VAL A 105 -11.90 4.16 6.83
C VAL A 105 -11.21 2.88 6.39
N VAL A 106 -11.49 1.76 7.04
CA VAL A 106 -10.97 0.44 6.69
C VAL A 106 -12.10 -0.44 6.23
N THR A 107 -12.04 -0.95 5.00
CA THR A 107 -13.01 -1.91 4.49
C THR A 107 -12.54 -3.34 4.75
N LEU A 108 -13.40 -4.15 5.35
CA LEU A 108 -13.13 -5.55 5.69
C LEU A 108 -13.77 -6.49 4.66
N GLY A 109 -13.08 -6.72 3.57
CA GLY A 109 -13.50 -7.59 2.47
C GLY A 109 -14.00 -6.84 1.24
N ALA A 110 -14.25 -7.59 0.16
CA ALA A 110 -14.59 -7.05 -1.15
C ALA A 110 -15.98 -6.38 -1.19
N VAL A 111 -16.95 -6.90 -0.42
CA VAL A 111 -18.31 -6.33 -0.35
C VAL A 111 -18.31 -4.94 0.28
N ALA A 112 -17.58 -4.78 1.39
CA ALA A 112 -17.41 -3.48 2.04
C ALA A 112 -16.71 -2.48 1.13
N LEU A 113 -15.67 -2.92 0.42
CA LEU A 113 -14.95 -2.08 -0.56
C LEU A 113 -15.88 -1.66 -1.72
N LYS A 114 -16.70 -2.58 -2.22
CA LYS A 114 -17.71 -2.28 -3.26
C LYS A 114 -18.77 -1.31 -2.73
N ALA A 115 -19.23 -1.44 -1.50
CA ALA A 115 -20.19 -0.49 -0.91
C ALA A 115 -19.60 0.94 -0.86
N CYS A 116 -18.33 1.08 -0.50
CA CYS A 116 -17.63 2.38 -0.54
C CYS A 116 -17.59 2.98 -1.96
N SER A 117 -17.45 2.15 -3.02
CA SER A 117 -17.43 2.65 -4.39
C SER A 117 -18.79 3.21 -4.86
N LEU A 118 -19.90 2.88 -4.19
CA LEU A 118 -21.21 3.48 -4.44
C LEU A 118 -21.34 4.89 -3.83
N LEU A 119 -20.54 5.21 -2.82
CA LEU A 119 -20.54 6.53 -2.18
C LEU A 119 -19.66 7.52 -2.97
N GLU A 120 -18.46 7.10 -3.31
CA GLU A 120 -17.55 7.81 -4.21
C GLU A 120 -16.79 6.76 -5.06
N PRO A 121 -16.94 6.80 -6.40
CA PRO A 121 -16.35 5.80 -7.29
C PRO A 121 -14.82 5.71 -7.14
N HIS A 122 -14.31 4.49 -7.16
CA HIS A 122 -12.86 4.20 -7.15
C HIS A 122 -12.58 2.89 -7.90
N SER A 123 -11.33 2.72 -8.35
CA SER A 123 -10.83 1.52 -9.05
C SER A 123 -10.10 0.53 -8.13
N LEU A 124 -10.29 0.65 -6.80
CA LEU A 124 -9.57 -0.19 -5.84
C LEU A 124 -10.10 -1.62 -5.86
N SER A 125 -9.18 -2.59 -5.84
CA SER A 125 -9.46 -4.01 -5.66
C SER A 125 -8.80 -4.52 -4.37
N LEU A 126 -9.42 -5.47 -3.70
CA LEU A 126 -8.85 -6.05 -2.48
C LEU A 126 -7.51 -6.74 -2.74
N ARG A 127 -7.39 -7.39 -3.89
CA ARG A 127 -6.18 -8.14 -4.27
C ARG A 127 -4.95 -7.24 -4.45
N GLU A 128 -5.14 -6.09 -5.07
CA GLU A 128 -4.05 -5.19 -5.48
C GLU A 128 -3.79 -4.08 -4.45
N HIS A 129 -4.84 -3.69 -3.71
CA HIS A 129 -4.80 -2.52 -2.85
C HIS A 129 -4.91 -2.85 -1.36
N VAL A 130 -4.85 -4.14 -0.97
CA VAL A 130 -4.75 -4.50 0.44
C VAL A 130 -3.56 -3.78 1.08
N ARG A 131 -3.76 -3.19 2.27
CA ARG A 131 -2.71 -2.47 2.99
C ARG A 131 -2.13 -1.28 2.19
N THR A 132 -2.98 -0.55 1.48
CA THR A 132 -2.63 0.72 0.83
C THR A 132 -3.53 1.83 1.35
N ALA A 133 -2.96 3.02 1.55
CA ALA A 133 -3.71 4.21 1.94
C ALA A 133 -4.11 4.98 0.67
N ASN A 134 -5.40 5.14 0.45
CA ASN A 134 -5.96 5.78 -0.74
C ASN A 134 -6.79 6.99 -0.32
N VAL A 135 -6.71 8.10 -1.06
CA VAL A 135 -7.57 9.26 -0.84
C VAL A 135 -8.97 8.94 -1.37
N TRP A 136 -9.99 9.10 -0.52
CA TRP A 136 -11.38 8.81 -0.85
C TRP A 136 -12.30 9.64 0.09
N MET A 137 -13.29 10.32 -0.46
CA MET A 137 -14.20 11.20 0.30
C MET A 137 -13.46 12.13 1.30
N LYS A 138 -12.32 12.72 0.88
CA LYS A 138 -11.41 13.53 1.73
C LYS A 138 -10.86 12.79 2.96
N ARG A 139 -10.94 11.47 3.01
CA ARG A 139 -10.47 10.56 4.06
C ARG A 139 -9.42 9.61 3.51
N THR A 140 -8.82 8.83 4.36
CA THR A 140 -7.96 7.71 3.94
C THR A 140 -8.75 6.42 3.95
N LEU A 141 -8.90 5.76 2.78
CA LEU A 141 -9.50 4.44 2.64
C LEU A 141 -8.40 3.37 2.56
N ILE A 142 -8.51 2.35 3.41
CA ILE A 142 -7.57 1.22 3.45
C ILE A 142 -8.34 -0.09 3.24
N PRO A 143 -8.18 -0.77 2.08
CA PRO A 143 -8.72 -2.11 1.90
C PRO A 143 -7.99 -3.13 2.77
N ALA A 144 -8.74 -3.97 3.49
CA ALA A 144 -8.24 -5.09 4.28
C ALA A 144 -9.10 -6.33 4.08
N TYR A 145 -8.55 -7.51 4.35
CA TYR A 145 -9.31 -8.76 4.30
C TYR A 145 -10.23 -8.89 5.52
N HIS A 146 -11.38 -9.53 5.30
CA HIS A 146 -12.30 -9.85 6.37
C HIS A 146 -11.64 -10.80 7.41
N PRO A 147 -11.82 -10.60 8.73
CA PRO A 147 -11.18 -11.44 9.75
C PRO A 147 -11.82 -12.83 9.92
N GLY A 148 -12.70 -13.23 9.01
CA GLY A 148 -13.35 -14.53 9.01
C GLY A 148 -12.46 -15.65 8.47
N GLN A 149 -12.77 -16.90 8.89
CA GLN A 149 -11.98 -18.09 8.54
C GLN A 149 -11.82 -18.31 7.04
N ARG A 150 -12.84 -18.04 6.22
CA ARG A 150 -12.74 -18.17 4.75
C ARG A 150 -11.71 -17.23 4.15
N ALA A 151 -11.62 -16.02 4.65
CA ALA A 151 -10.64 -15.05 4.15
C ALA A 151 -9.21 -15.41 4.60
N MET A 152 -9.04 -16.10 5.72
CA MET A 152 -7.73 -16.56 6.20
C MET A 152 -7.06 -17.61 5.30
N ILE A 153 -7.80 -18.28 4.43
CA ILE A 153 -7.25 -19.17 3.39
C ILE A 153 -6.42 -18.31 2.39
N HIS A 154 -6.86 -17.09 2.10
CA HIS A 154 -6.20 -16.19 1.16
C HIS A 154 -5.20 -15.24 1.86
N ARG A 155 -5.45 -14.92 3.13
CA ARG A 155 -4.61 -14.02 3.92
C ARG A 155 -4.58 -14.47 5.37
N SER A 156 -3.48 -15.13 5.76
CA SER A 156 -3.28 -15.69 7.10
C SER A 156 -3.49 -14.64 8.21
N PHE A 157 -3.73 -15.08 9.44
CA PHE A 157 -3.86 -14.19 10.59
C PHE A 157 -2.64 -13.28 10.76
N ALA A 158 -1.42 -13.82 10.57
CA ALA A 158 -0.18 -13.04 10.66
C ALA A 158 -0.11 -11.92 9.59
N ASN A 159 -0.56 -12.22 8.37
CA ASN A 159 -0.66 -11.20 7.31
C ASN A 159 -1.72 -10.14 7.63
N GLN A 160 -2.88 -10.54 8.16
CA GLN A 160 -3.91 -9.61 8.60
C GLN A 160 -3.41 -8.75 9.76
N LEU A 161 -2.68 -9.32 10.73
CA LEU A 161 -2.06 -8.56 11.81
C LEU A 161 -1.12 -7.47 11.27
N SER A 162 -0.31 -7.81 10.27
CA SER A 162 0.55 -6.82 9.59
C SER A 162 -0.25 -5.72 8.88
N ASP A 163 -1.44 -6.05 8.33
CA ASP A 163 -2.35 -5.05 7.75
C ASP A 163 -2.90 -4.10 8.82
N TYR A 164 -3.29 -4.64 9.97
CA TYR A 164 -3.80 -3.84 11.09
C TYR A 164 -2.69 -2.99 11.73
N GLN A 165 -1.43 -3.46 11.77
CA GLN A 165 -0.27 -2.63 12.14
C GLN A 165 -0.15 -1.40 11.23
N TYR A 166 -0.29 -1.60 9.92
CA TYR A 166 -0.31 -0.50 8.96
C TYR A 166 -1.45 0.49 9.19
N VAL A 167 -2.66 0.00 9.51
CA VAL A 167 -3.80 0.84 9.89
C VAL A 167 -3.47 1.67 11.14
N ALA A 168 -2.93 1.04 12.18
CA ALA A 168 -2.55 1.71 13.42
C ALA A 168 -1.48 2.79 13.20
N GLU A 169 -0.47 2.52 12.39
CA GLU A 169 0.56 3.50 12.02
C GLU A 169 -0.03 4.67 11.22
N THR A 170 -0.90 4.38 10.25
CA THR A 170 -1.57 5.42 9.45
C THR A 170 -2.41 6.32 10.35
N LEU A 171 -3.16 5.75 11.28
CA LEU A 171 -3.97 6.48 12.24
C LEU A 171 -3.10 7.37 13.15
N ARG A 172 -1.98 6.85 13.68
CA ARG A 172 -1.04 7.64 14.50
C ARG A 172 -0.48 8.83 13.74
N ARG A 173 -0.09 8.64 12.48
CA ARG A 173 0.43 9.73 11.61
C ARG A 173 -0.61 10.83 11.40
N GLN A 174 -1.88 10.48 11.30
CA GLN A 174 -2.97 11.46 11.12
C GLN A 174 -3.36 12.18 12.41
N ARG A 175 -3.26 11.51 13.57
CA ARG A 175 -3.52 12.08 14.91
C ARG A 175 -2.41 13.04 15.37
N GLN A 176 -1.20 12.89 14.86
CA GLN A 176 -0.15 13.87 15.16
C GLN A 176 -0.61 15.22 14.59
N PRO A 177 -0.67 16.30 15.41
CA PRO A 177 -0.97 17.62 14.89
C PRO A 177 -0.01 17.84 13.72
N LYS A 178 -0.54 18.32 12.58
CA LYS A 178 0.29 18.75 11.45
C LYS A 178 1.21 19.82 12.03
N ARG A 179 2.30 19.40 12.63
CA ARG A 179 3.40 20.27 12.99
C ARG A 179 3.64 21.02 11.70
N LYS A 180 3.50 22.34 11.71
CA LYS A 180 3.94 23.18 10.60
C LYS A 180 5.39 22.78 10.41
N VAL A 181 5.60 21.78 9.56
CA VAL A 181 6.91 21.30 9.21
C VAL A 181 7.49 22.46 8.43
N SER A 182 8.36 23.20 9.10
CA SER A 182 9.32 23.98 8.36
C SER A 182 9.83 23.06 7.26
N SER A 183 9.91 23.55 6.05
CA SER A 183 10.10 22.88 4.78
C SER A 183 11.38 22.04 4.63
N SER A 184 11.85 21.36 5.69
CA SER A 184 13.13 20.65 5.73
C SER A 184 13.05 19.12 5.75
N LYS A 185 11.83 18.51 5.66
CA LYS A 185 11.78 17.06 5.35
C LYS A 185 11.94 16.92 3.85
N PRO A 186 13.00 16.24 3.39
CA PRO A 186 13.14 15.94 1.98
C PRO A 186 11.89 15.19 1.52
N ARG A 187 11.12 15.81 0.61
CA ARG A 187 10.03 15.12 -0.09
C ARG A 187 10.65 14.04 -0.94
N PRO A 188 9.98 12.89 -1.17
CA PRO A 188 10.43 11.92 -2.15
C PRO A 188 10.73 12.65 -3.46
N ASP A 189 11.98 12.67 -3.87
CA ASP A 189 12.40 13.39 -5.07
C ASP A 189 12.23 12.47 -6.29
N ALA A 190 11.00 12.43 -6.80
CA ALA A 190 10.69 11.67 -8.00
C ALA A 190 11.45 12.18 -9.22
N ALA A 191 11.69 13.49 -9.33
CA ALA A 191 12.44 14.07 -10.44
C ALA A 191 13.90 13.59 -10.39
N LYS A 192 14.56 13.66 -9.22
CA LYS A 192 15.93 13.16 -9.06
C LYS A 192 16.02 11.64 -9.33
N LEU A 193 15.01 10.87 -8.92
CA LEU A 193 14.92 9.43 -9.24
C LEU A 193 14.83 9.22 -10.76
N GLY A 194 14.09 10.04 -11.48
CA GLY A 194 14.03 10.02 -12.95
C GLY A 194 15.40 10.24 -13.58
N ILE A 195 16.18 11.19 -13.04
CA ILE A 195 17.55 11.47 -13.52
C ILE A 195 18.49 10.28 -13.23
N VAL A 196 18.42 9.68 -12.04
CA VAL A 196 19.18 8.47 -11.70
C VAL A 196 18.82 7.31 -12.64
N ALA A 197 17.52 7.08 -12.86
CA ALA A 197 17.02 6.04 -13.76
C ALA A 197 17.46 6.28 -15.21
N ARG A 198 17.43 7.53 -15.68
CA ARG A 198 17.96 7.92 -16.99
C ARG A 198 19.45 7.60 -17.11
N ARG A 199 20.25 7.99 -16.11
CA ARG A 199 21.70 7.69 -16.11
C ARG A 199 21.98 6.19 -16.17
N ILE A 200 21.19 5.38 -15.49
CA ILE A 200 21.28 3.91 -15.56
C ILE A 200 20.98 3.42 -16.98
N LEU A 201 19.96 3.95 -17.64
CA LEU A 201 19.59 3.59 -19.01
C LEU A 201 20.64 4.05 -20.03
N GLU A 202 21.26 5.21 -19.85
CA GLU A 202 22.35 5.71 -20.69
C GLU A 202 23.56 4.77 -20.69
N GLY A 203 23.84 4.14 -19.55
CA GLY A 203 24.89 3.11 -19.44
C GLY A 203 24.52 1.75 -20.02
N LYS A 204 23.33 1.60 -20.66
CA LYS A 204 22.79 0.34 -21.17
C LYS A 204 22.26 0.50 -22.59
N ALA A 205 23.17 0.58 -23.56
CA ALA A 205 22.82 0.81 -24.97
C ALA A 205 21.87 -0.25 -25.56
N GLU A 206 21.94 -1.49 -25.11
CA GLU A 206 21.07 -2.60 -25.54
C GLU A 206 19.68 -2.56 -24.87
N GLY A 207 19.47 -1.61 -23.97
CA GLY A 207 18.28 -1.53 -23.14
C GLY A 207 18.39 -2.33 -21.82
N LEU A 208 17.37 -2.23 -21.01
CA LEU A 208 17.33 -2.79 -19.66
C LEU A 208 15.92 -3.29 -19.37
N SER A 209 15.79 -4.43 -18.66
CA SER A 209 14.48 -4.84 -18.19
C SER A 209 13.93 -3.87 -17.14
N TYR A 210 12.62 -3.66 -17.16
CA TYR A 210 11.93 -2.88 -16.13
C TYR A 210 12.25 -3.39 -14.72
N PHE A 211 12.36 -4.71 -14.59
CA PHE A 211 12.79 -5.34 -13.35
C PHE A 211 14.18 -4.88 -12.91
N ALA A 212 15.17 -4.95 -13.83
CA ALA A 212 16.55 -4.59 -13.54
C ALA A 212 16.70 -3.10 -13.19
N LEU A 213 15.93 -2.20 -13.83
CA LEU A 213 15.94 -0.77 -13.49
C LEU A 213 15.65 -0.55 -12.00
N HIS A 214 14.60 -1.17 -11.45
CA HIS A 214 14.30 -1.05 -10.03
C HIS A 214 15.40 -1.57 -9.12
N LYS A 215 16.10 -2.65 -9.52
CA LYS A 215 17.17 -3.25 -8.71
C LYS A 215 18.43 -2.40 -8.75
N LEU A 216 18.79 -1.86 -9.90
CA LEU A 216 19.95 -0.96 -10.04
C LEU A 216 19.72 0.37 -9.33
N CYS A 217 18.52 0.98 -9.43
CA CYS A 217 18.17 2.15 -8.63
C CYS A 217 18.27 1.87 -7.11
N PHE A 218 17.81 0.70 -6.67
CA PHE A 218 17.92 0.32 -5.26
C PHE A 218 19.37 0.16 -4.80
N LEU A 219 20.22 -0.47 -5.62
CA LEU A 219 21.64 -0.62 -5.31
C LEU A 219 22.36 0.73 -5.29
N ALA A 220 21.97 1.68 -6.14
CA ALA A 220 22.51 3.04 -6.12
C ALA A 220 22.09 3.81 -4.84
N GLU A 221 20.83 3.68 -4.40
CA GLU A 221 20.38 4.24 -3.11
C GLU A 221 21.13 3.63 -1.92
N LEU A 222 21.36 2.31 -1.96
CA LEU A 222 22.05 1.60 -0.91
C LEU A 222 23.54 2.00 -0.86
N ALA A 223 24.19 2.09 -2.01
CA ALA A 223 25.58 2.53 -2.11
C ALA A 223 25.77 3.97 -1.61
N SER A 224 24.84 4.87 -1.96
CA SER A 224 24.85 6.25 -1.44
C SER A 224 24.67 6.28 0.08
N LEU A 225 23.74 5.50 0.60
CA LEU A 225 23.49 5.39 2.04
C LEU A 225 24.71 4.85 2.81
N GLU A 226 25.38 3.83 2.26
CA GLU A 226 26.57 3.22 2.87
C GLU A 226 27.79 4.14 2.81
N ALA A 227 27.98 4.87 1.71
CA ALA A 227 29.12 5.76 1.54
C ALA A 227 28.96 7.11 2.25
N ASN A 228 27.78 7.69 2.22
CA ASN A 228 27.54 9.08 2.64
C ASN A 228 26.62 9.20 3.87
N GLY A 229 26.05 8.09 4.36
CA GLY A 229 25.02 8.09 5.41
C GLY A 229 23.68 8.67 4.95
N GLU A 230 23.54 9.01 3.68
CA GLU A 230 22.33 9.61 3.09
C GLU A 230 21.90 8.89 1.82
N ARG A 231 20.59 8.80 1.64
CA ARG A 231 20.01 8.29 0.40
C ARG A 231 20.16 9.33 -0.72
N MET A 232 20.38 8.84 -1.94
CA MET A 232 20.56 9.69 -3.11
C MET A 232 19.28 10.47 -3.47
N THR A 233 18.14 9.78 -3.53
CA THR A 233 16.88 10.38 -4.02
C THR A 233 15.79 10.49 -2.97
N ASN A 234 15.88 9.83 -1.84
CA ASN A 234 14.80 9.68 -0.84
C ASN A 234 13.45 9.17 -1.41
N ALA A 235 13.46 8.64 -2.64
CA ALA A 235 12.25 8.11 -3.28
C ALA A 235 11.64 6.94 -2.48
N TYR A 236 10.32 6.77 -2.57
CA TYR A 236 9.62 5.75 -1.80
C TYR A 236 9.85 4.36 -2.41
N VAL A 237 10.51 3.50 -1.64
CA VAL A 237 10.84 2.12 -2.03
C VAL A 237 10.05 1.16 -1.15
N VAL A 238 9.28 0.28 -1.78
CA VAL A 238 8.45 -0.71 -1.09
C VAL A 238 8.90 -2.13 -1.39
N ARG A 239 8.64 -3.03 -0.46
CA ARG A 239 8.77 -4.46 -0.62
C ARG A 239 7.68 -4.98 -1.55
N GLN A 240 8.04 -5.56 -2.69
CA GLN A 240 7.14 -6.29 -3.60
C GLN A 240 7.58 -7.75 -3.73
N LYS A 241 6.76 -8.57 -4.40
CA LYS A 241 7.03 -10.01 -4.59
C LYS A 241 8.47 -10.30 -5.04
N ASP A 242 8.99 -9.45 -5.90
CA ASP A 242 10.31 -9.60 -6.51
C ASP A 242 11.37 -8.64 -5.91
N GLY A 243 11.16 -8.18 -4.68
CA GLY A 243 12.10 -7.33 -3.95
C GLY A 243 11.74 -5.83 -3.99
N PRO A 244 12.72 -4.94 -3.83
CA PRO A 244 12.49 -3.49 -3.78
C PRO A 244 11.87 -2.96 -5.07
N TYR A 245 10.88 -2.09 -4.92
CA TYR A 245 10.12 -1.47 -5.98
C TYR A 245 9.93 0.02 -5.70
N PHE A 246 10.31 0.86 -6.64
CA PHE A 246 10.09 2.32 -6.57
C PHE A 246 8.70 2.66 -7.11
N VAL A 247 7.86 3.20 -6.27
CA VAL A 247 6.46 3.53 -6.62
C VAL A 247 6.40 4.59 -7.73
N ASP A 248 7.37 5.51 -7.74
CA ASP A 248 7.43 6.58 -8.74
C ASP A 248 7.94 6.10 -10.11
N LEU A 249 8.67 4.98 -10.18
CA LEU A 249 9.08 4.34 -11.43
C LEU A 249 8.02 3.38 -12.00
N HIS A 250 6.74 3.53 -11.62
CA HIS A 250 5.67 2.75 -12.22
C HIS A 250 5.64 2.95 -13.75
N ALA A 251 5.49 1.86 -14.51
CA ALA A 251 5.61 1.87 -15.97
C ALA A 251 4.81 2.98 -16.67
N ALA A 252 3.60 3.27 -16.19
CA ALA A 252 2.76 4.35 -16.73
C ALA A 252 3.31 5.77 -16.47
N LYS A 253 4.22 5.95 -15.52
CA LYS A 253 4.83 7.24 -15.17
C LYS A 253 6.20 7.45 -15.81
N LEU A 254 6.85 6.38 -16.28
CA LEU A 254 8.20 6.45 -16.82
C LEU A 254 8.37 7.49 -17.96
N PRO A 255 7.45 7.60 -18.94
CA PRO A 255 7.59 8.60 -20.00
C PRO A 255 7.53 10.05 -19.51
N GLN A 256 6.93 10.29 -18.33
CA GLN A 256 6.88 11.62 -17.72
C GLN A 256 8.13 11.93 -16.89
N LEU A 257 8.83 10.89 -16.39
CA LEU A 257 10.01 11.02 -15.54
C LEU A 257 11.31 10.94 -16.34
N ILE A 258 11.32 10.20 -17.44
CA ILE A 258 12.50 9.94 -18.25
C ILE A 258 12.14 10.29 -19.70
N GLU A 259 12.53 11.48 -20.11
CA GLU A 259 12.28 11.95 -21.47
C GLU A 259 12.89 11.02 -22.51
N GLY A 260 12.11 10.69 -23.54
CA GLY A 260 12.51 9.84 -24.63
C GLY A 260 12.59 8.35 -24.31
N VAL A 261 12.25 7.90 -23.10
CA VAL A 261 12.25 6.46 -22.79
C VAL A 261 11.27 5.69 -23.66
N GLN A 262 11.75 4.63 -24.26
CA GLN A 262 10.95 3.69 -25.05
C GLN A 262 10.68 2.43 -24.25
N LEU A 263 9.41 2.01 -24.24
CA LEU A 263 8.95 0.80 -23.57
C LEU A 263 8.58 -0.24 -24.66
N ARG A 264 9.18 -1.43 -24.58
CA ARG A 264 8.94 -2.53 -25.52
C ARG A 264 8.64 -3.81 -24.73
N SER A 265 7.77 -4.66 -25.26
CA SER A 265 7.51 -5.97 -24.67
C SER A 265 8.32 -7.01 -25.48
N GLU A 266 9.26 -7.67 -24.82
CA GLU A 266 10.13 -8.69 -25.43
C GLU A 266 10.17 -9.93 -24.53
N GLY A 267 9.82 -11.10 -25.08
CA GLY A 267 9.84 -12.35 -24.33
C GLY A 267 8.99 -12.34 -23.04
N GLY A 268 7.89 -11.58 -23.02
CA GLY A 268 7.03 -11.43 -21.83
C GLY A 268 7.59 -10.48 -20.77
N LYS A 269 8.69 -9.80 -21.04
CA LYS A 269 9.29 -8.78 -20.17
C LYS A 269 9.09 -7.39 -20.76
N LEU A 270 8.92 -6.40 -19.89
CA LEU A 270 8.96 -4.99 -20.26
C LEU A 270 10.42 -4.53 -20.32
N MET A 271 10.86 -4.14 -21.50
CA MET A 271 12.20 -3.60 -21.76
C MET A 271 12.15 -2.09 -21.92
N LEU A 272 13.20 -1.43 -21.48
CA LEU A 272 13.37 0.01 -21.49
C LEU A 272 14.64 0.35 -22.24
N ALA A 273 14.58 1.33 -23.13
CA ALA A 273 15.74 1.84 -23.86
C ALA A 273 15.62 3.35 -24.07
N LEU A 274 16.75 4.02 -24.24
CA LEU A 274 16.81 5.38 -24.75
C LEU A 274 17.19 5.32 -26.25
N PRO A 275 16.62 6.21 -27.10
CA PRO A 275 17.04 6.28 -28.52
C PRO A 275 18.50 6.69 -28.63
N SER A 276 19.22 6.05 -29.51
CA SER A 276 20.66 6.25 -29.70
C SER A 276 21.05 7.67 -30.13
N GLN A 277 20.11 8.48 -30.60
CA GLN A 277 20.33 9.85 -31.06
C GLN A 277 20.26 10.93 -29.97
N LEU A 278 19.82 10.62 -28.73
CA LEU A 278 19.82 11.59 -27.66
C LEU A 278 21.19 11.75 -26.94
N ALA A 279 22.22 11.10 -27.42
CA ALA A 279 23.57 11.21 -26.88
C ALA A 279 24.39 12.38 -27.48
N LEU A 280 23.90 13.09 -28.48
CA LEU A 280 24.61 14.16 -29.18
C LEU A 280 23.64 15.34 -29.40
N GLU A 281 24.00 16.47 -28.80
CA GLU A 281 23.56 17.83 -29.16
C GLU A 281 22.10 18.23 -28.89
N ASP A 282 21.77 18.43 -27.63
CA ASP A 282 20.70 19.38 -27.29
C ASP A 282 21.21 20.38 -26.26
N GLU A 283 21.33 21.67 -26.66
CA GLU A 283 21.59 22.80 -25.74
C GLU A 283 20.51 22.86 -24.63
N ALA A 284 19.36 22.26 -24.83
CA ALA A 284 18.31 22.08 -23.82
C ALA A 284 18.74 21.11 -22.69
N ALA A 285 19.68 20.20 -22.93
CA ALA A 285 20.23 19.31 -21.89
C ALA A 285 21.08 20.05 -20.86
N LEU A 286 21.52 21.26 -21.14
CA LEU A 286 22.27 22.13 -20.21
C LEU A 286 21.39 22.74 -19.11
N THR A 287 20.08 22.72 -19.25
CA THR A 287 19.12 23.27 -18.25
C THR A 287 18.44 22.20 -17.41
N ALA A 288 18.59 20.89 -17.73
CA ALA A 288 18.05 19.83 -16.92
C ALA A 288 18.82 19.69 -15.60
N PRO A 289 18.16 19.45 -14.45
CA PRO A 289 18.85 19.24 -13.18
C PRO A 289 19.79 18.03 -13.31
N ALA A 290 21.09 18.28 -13.22
CA ALA A 290 22.13 17.27 -13.34
C ALA A 290 22.34 16.56 -11.99
N LEU A 291 22.78 15.29 -12.01
CA LEU A 291 23.30 14.61 -10.83
C LEU A 291 24.56 15.34 -10.35
N SER A 292 24.75 15.41 -9.02
CA SER A 292 26.03 15.82 -8.45
C SER A 292 27.16 14.88 -8.94
N LEU A 293 28.39 15.35 -8.95
CA LEU A 293 29.53 14.52 -9.31
C LEU A 293 29.61 13.24 -8.45
N SER A 294 29.31 13.35 -7.16
CA SER A 294 29.28 12.23 -6.23
C SER A 294 28.15 11.22 -6.57
N ASP A 295 26.93 11.72 -6.81
CA ASP A 295 25.81 10.85 -7.17
C ASP A 295 26.07 10.11 -8.49
N ARG A 296 26.65 10.85 -9.48
CA ARG A 296 27.03 10.27 -10.79
C ARG A 296 28.06 9.17 -10.62
N ALA A 297 29.12 9.43 -9.86
CA ALA A 297 30.15 8.43 -9.59
C ALA A 297 29.59 7.18 -8.89
N THR A 298 28.64 7.37 -7.97
CA THR A 298 27.94 6.26 -7.29
C THR A 298 27.13 5.42 -8.28
N VAL A 299 26.36 6.05 -9.15
CA VAL A 299 25.57 5.34 -10.19
C VAL A 299 26.48 4.59 -11.15
N ASP A 300 27.56 5.23 -11.61
CA ASP A 300 28.52 4.65 -12.55
C ASP A 300 29.24 3.43 -11.92
N SER A 301 29.64 3.52 -10.66
CA SER A 301 30.21 2.38 -9.90
C SER A 301 29.22 1.21 -9.76
N VAL A 302 27.93 1.51 -9.52
CA VAL A 302 26.88 0.48 -9.46
C VAL A 302 26.68 -0.19 -10.82
N LEU A 303 26.73 0.58 -11.92
CA LEU A 303 26.64 0.04 -13.28
C LEU A 303 27.84 -0.83 -13.63
N GLU A 304 29.06 -0.41 -13.29
CA GLU A 304 30.26 -1.19 -13.48
C GLU A 304 30.19 -2.53 -12.75
N LYS A 305 29.76 -2.50 -11.48
CA LYS A 305 29.72 -3.69 -10.61
C LYS A 305 28.56 -4.62 -10.90
N TYR A 306 27.38 -4.10 -11.23
CA TYR A 306 26.14 -4.88 -11.30
C TYR A 306 25.39 -4.78 -12.64
N GLY A 307 25.79 -3.85 -13.50
CA GLY A 307 25.07 -3.59 -14.76
C GLY A 307 25.09 -4.76 -15.74
N HIS A 308 26.06 -5.65 -15.65
CA HIS A 308 26.19 -6.83 -16.50
C HIS A 308 25.39 -8.05 -16.00
N LEU A 309 24.81 -7.96 -14.79
CA LEU A 309 24.08 -9.07 -14.19
C LEU A 309 22.70 -9.27 -14.82
N SER A 310 22.30 -10.53 -14.95
CA SER A 310 20.95 -10.92 -15.33
C SER A 310 19.91 -10.54 -14.27
N ASP A 311 18.62 -10.53 -14.63
CA ASP A 311 17.52 -10.29 -13.69
C ASP A 311 17.56 -11.22 -12.46
N ALA A 312 17.93 -12.49 -12.66
CA ALA A 312 18.03 -13.48 -11.61
C ALA A 312 19.19 -13.18 -10.63
N GLU A 313 20.34 -12.79 -11.18
CA GLU A 313 21.52 -12.42 -10.40
C GLU A 313 21.30 -11.09 -9.66
N LEU A 314 20.69 -10.09 -10.30
CA LEU A 314 20.30 -8.84 -9.64
C LEU A 314 19.31 -9.09 -8.50
N LYS A 315 18.33 -9.98 -8.72
CA LYS A 315 17.41 -10.40 -7.65
C LYS A 315 18.18 -10.97 -6.47
N ARG A 316 19.08 -11.93 -6.74
CA ARG A 316 19.90 -12.56 -5.70
C ARG A 316 20.77 -11.53 -4.95
N THR A 317 21.43 -10.64 -5.68
CA THR A 317 22.29 -9.58 -5.11
C THR A 317 21.50 -8.69 -4.16
N VAL A 318 20.34 -8.21 -4.60
CA VAL A 318 19.46 -7.36 -3.79
C VAL A 318 18.97 -8.08 -2.54
N TYR A 319 18.57 -9.35 -2.65
CA TYR A 319 18.11 -10.16 -1.51
C TYR A 319 19.22 -10.49 -0.50
N LEU A 320 20.49 -10.43 -0.90
CA LEU A 320 21.63 -10.59 -0.02
C LEU A 320 22.03 -9.29 0.70
N SER A 321 21.49 -8.13 0.33
CA SER A 321 21.74 -6.87 1.04
C SER A 321 21.24 -6.95 2.49
N HIS A 322 21.90 -6.22 3.40
CA HIS A 322 21.54 -6.23 4.83
C HIS A 322 20.08 -5.82 5.05
N VAL A 323 19.62 -4.78 4.34
CA VAL A 323 18.23 -4.27 4.42
C VAL A 323 17.22 -5.34 4.06
N MET A 324 17.43 -6.04 2.94
CA MET A 324 16.50 -7.09 2.50
C MET A 324 16.56 -8.32 3.40
N ARG A 325 17.75 -8.69 3.89
CA ARG A 325 17.90 -9.82 4.84
C ARG A 325 17.15 -9.57 6.15
N ASP A 326 17.23 -8.35 6.69
CA ASP A 326 16.51 -7.99 7.92
C ASP A 326 15.00 -8.04 7.72
N LEU A 327 14.49 -7.53 6.59
CA LEU A 327 13.09 -7.57 6.24
C LEU A 327 12.59 -9.02 6.06
N LEU A 328 13.36 -9.86 5.37
CA LEU A 328 13.04 -11.28 5.22
C LEU A 328 13.12 -12.06 6.54
N ARG A 329 14.00 -11.65 7.46
CA ARG A 329 14.05 -12.21 8.81
C ARG A 329 12.78 -11.89 9.58
N GLN A 330 12.27 -10.66 9.49
CA GLN A 330 10.99 -10.27 10.06
C GLN A 330 9.82 -11.05 9.43
N GLU A 331 9.78 -11.20 8.09
CA GLU A 331 8.77 -12.02 7.40
C GLU A 331 8.76 -13.46 7.94
N ARG A 332 9.93 -14.07 8.14
CA ARG A 332 10.04 -15.43 8.70
C ARG A 332 9.60 -15.50 10.16
N ALA A 333 9.98 -14.53 10.98
CA ALA A 333 9.64 -14.49 12.39
C ALA A 333 8.14 -14.28 12.64
N THR A 334 7.48 -13.51 11.78
CA THR A 334 6.05 -13.18 11.92
C THR A 334 5.13 -14.10 11.12
N GLY A 335 5.66 -14.87 10.16
CA GLY A 335 4.86 -15.63 9.20
C GLY A 335 4.05 -14.77 8.22
N ALA A 336 4.26 -13.44 8.22
CA ALA A 336 3.59 -12.47 7.37
C ALA A 336 4.52 -11.99 6.25
N ASN A 337 4.00 -11.79 5.03
CA ASN A 337 4.76 -11.06 4.04
C ASN A 337 4.65 -9.55 4.32
N LEU A 338 5.76 -8.84 4.20
CA LEU A 338 5.82 -7.40 4.40
C LEU A 338 5.67 -6.62 3.08
N TYR A 339 4.82 -7.10 2.15
CA TYR A 339 4.54 -6.39 0.91
C TYR A 339 4.00 -4.99 1.21
N ASN A 340 4.42 -4.02 0.41
CA ASN A 340 4.18 -2.59 0.57
C ASN A 340 4.81 -1.95 1.82
N ALA A 341 5.59 -2.68 2.64
CA ALA A 341 6.40 -2.06 3.67
C ALA A 341 7.55 -1.26 3.03
N ALA A 342 7.92 -0.14 3.66
CA ALA A 342 9.10 0.62 3.23
C ALA A 342 10.36 -0.24 3.41
N VAL A 343 11.18 -0.32 2.36
CA VAL A 343 12.44 -1.09 2.36
C VAL A 343 13.58 -0.25 2.89
N LEU A 344 13.65 1.01 2.47
CA LEU A 344 14.65 1.97 2.94
C LEU A 344 13.94 3.00 3.82
N PRO A 345 14.31 3.15 5.09
CA PRO A 345 13.72 4.14 5.96
C PRO A 345 14.04 5.55 5.44
N PHE A 346 13.08 6.45 5.58
CA PHE A 346 13.40 7.87 5.48
C PHE A 346 14.29 8.24 6.66
N LYS A 347 15.29 9.10 6.45
CA LYS A 347 16.10 9.63 7.54
C LYS A 347 15.17 10.27 8.57
N SER A 348 15.05 9.68 9.76
CA SER A 348 14.45 10.39 10.89
C SER A 348 15.43 11.50 11.25
N GLN A 349 14.99 12.74 11.18
CA GLN A 349 15.74 13.83 11.80
C GLN A 349 15.78 13.51 13.30
N THR A 350 16.94 13.13 13.80
CA THR A 350 17.31 13.25 15.21
C THR A 350 17.26 14.70 15.61
#